data_8cbe8661cade2238eeb0979fab4f6ba5
#
_entry.id   8cbe8661cade2238eeb0979fab4f6ba5
#
_cell.length_a   1.000
_cell.length_b   1.000
_cell.length_c   1.000
_cell.angle_alpha   90.00
_cell.angle_beta   90.00
_cell.angle_gamma   90.00
#
_symmetry.space_group_name_H-M   'P 1'
#
loop_
_entity.id
_entity.type
_entity.pdbx_description
1 polymer ?
#
loop_
_entity_poly.entity_id
_entity_poly.type
_entity_poly.pdbx_seq_one_letter_code
_entity_poly.pdbx_strand_id
1 'polypeptide(L)'
;FDAANREVVARDSKRMWASLTRGIITASITVVIMSVVAVFIAGGNAWYGITSGTLVMMFTYTYTVTNQFNFINAGLQKFNRAFGDASGMTAVLDEPRLVADAPDAADLAVTRGDIDFAGIGFSYEDGSATTRVFEDFNLQIPAGQRIGLVGMSGSGKTTLTKLLLRLSDIQEGTITVDGQDISQITQQSLRRQIAYVPQEPLLFHRSIAENIAYGRPDATMEQIREAAQQANALEFIEQLPQGFETVTGERGVKLSGGQRQRIAIARAMLADCPVLVLDEATSALDSESEHLVQDALSKLMAGRTAIVVAHRLSTVASLDRIVVLSNGRIVEDGPHAELVEYGGAYAHLWARQTETAEE
;
A
#
# COMPACT_ATOMS: atom_id res chain seq x y z
N PHE A 1 9.89 4.74 -20.59
CA PHE A 1 10.90 5.55 -19.89
C PHE A 1 11.52 6.58 -20.83
N ASP A 2 12.01 6.19 -22.02
CA ASP A 2 12.70 7.08 -22.97
C ASP A 2 11.82 8.18 -23.58
N ALA A 3 10.53 7.94 -23.76
CA ALA A 3 9.61 8.96 -24.28
C ALA A 3 9.35 10.07 -23.23
N ALA A 4 9.10 9.69 -21.98
CA ALA A 4 8.90 10.63 -20.87
C ALA A 4 10.18 11.43 -20.59
N ASN A 5 11.34 10.79 -20.63
CA ASN A 5 12.63 11.47 -20.43
C ASN A 5 12.90 12.49 -21.53
N ARG A 6 12.60 12.19 -22.80
CA ARG A 6 12.73 13.14 -23.92
C ARG A 6 11.81 14.36 -23.76
N GLU A 7 10.60 14.16 -23.25
CA GLU A 7 9.67 15.28 -22.99
C GLU A 7 10.18 16.18 -21.87
N VAL A 8 10.71 15.63 -20.78
CA VAL A 8 11.32 16.37 -19.67
C VAL A 8 12.51 17.19 -20.18
N VAL A 9 13.43 16.57 -20.92
CA VAL A 9 14.60 17.25 -21.52
C VAL A 9 14.19 18.38 -22.46
N ALA A 10 13.15 18.16 -23.28
CA ALA A 10 12.64 19.20 -24.19
C ALA A 10 12.00 20.38 -23.43
N ARG A 11 11.28 20.12 -22.35
CA ARG A 11 10.71 21.18 -21.46
C ARG A 11 11.80 21.95 -20.74
N ASP A 12 12.82 21.26 -20.22
CA ASP A 12 13.92 21.90 -19.51
C ASP A 12 14.81 22.72 -20.46
N SER A 13 15.04 22.26 -21.69
CA SER A 13 15.77 23.04 -22.69
C SER A 13 15.00 24.34 -23.05
N LYS A 14 13.68 24.28 -23.22
CA LYS A 14 12.85 25.49 -23.45
C LYS A 14 12.93 26.47 -22.28
N ARG A 15 12.88 25.96 -21.03
CA ARG A 15 13.02 26.78 -19.81
C ARG A 15 14.41 27.42 -19.74
N MET A 16 15.45 26.67 -20.06
CA MET A 16 16.84 27.18 -20.10
C MET A 16 17.00 28.29 -21.12
N TRP A 17 16.50 28.09 -22.36
CA TRP A 17 16.55 29.12 -23.40
C TRP A 17 15.75 30.37 -23.02
N ALA A 18 14.56 30.21 -22.44
CA ALA A 18 13.76 31.33 -21.95
C ALA A 18 14.48 32.10 -20.82
N SER A 19 15.19 31.42 -19.95
CA SER A 19 16.00 32.03 -18.87
C SER A 19 17.21 32.79 -19.44
N LEU A 20 17.94 32.18 -20.38
CA LEU A 20 19.08 32.82 -21.05
C LEU A 20 18.65 34.06 -21.83
N THR A 21 17.57 33.97 -22.62
CA THR A 21 17.02 35.10 -23.38
C THR A 21 16.65 36.26 -22.46
N ARG A 22 15.96 35.96 -21.34
CA ARG A 22 15.61 36.97 -20.33
C ARG A 22 16.86 37.59 -19.70
N GLY A 23 17.85 36.77 -19.37
CA GLY A 23 19.13 37.26 -18.82
C GLY A 23 19.85 38.20 -19.78
N ILE A 24 19.91 37.85 -21.07
CA ILE A 24 20.53 38.71 -22.12
C ILE A 24 19.76 40.02 -22.26
N ILE A 25 18.43 39.98 -22.30
CA ILE A 25 17.60 41.21 -22.42
C ILE A 25 17.85 42.13 -21.20
N THR A 26 17.83 41.59 -19.99
CA THR A 26 18.08 42.34 -18.75
C THR A 26 19.48 42.97 -18.75
N ALA A 27 20.49 42.19 -19.13
CA ALA A 27 21.85 42.68 -19.21
C ALA A 27 21.99 43.78 -20.28
N SER A 28 21.36 43.63 -21.45
CA SER A 28 21.38 44.64 -22.52
C SER A 28 20.74 45.93 -22.07
N ILE A 29 19.56 45.88 -21.41
CA ILE A 29 18.89 47.07 -20.84
C ILE A 29 19.80 47.78 -19.83
N THR A 30 20.44 47.00 -18.92
CA THR A 30 21.36 47.53 -17.94
C THR A 30 22.55 48.26 -18.60
N VAL A 31 23.13 47.64 -19.63
CA VAL A 31 24.26 48.24 -20.39
C VAL A 31 23.82 49.56 -21.05
N VAL A 32 22.61 49.57 -21.69
CA VAL A 32 22.08 50.80 -22.30
C VAL A 32 21.89 51.91 -21.26
N ILE A 33 21.24 51.59 -20.12
CA ILE A 33 21.06 52.59 -19.03
C ILE A 33 22.41 53.12 -18.54
N MET A 34 23.38 52.27 -18.29
CA MET A 34 24.70 52.67 -17.82
C MET A 34 25.47 53.49 -18.87
N SER A 35 25.31 53.17 -20.15
CA SER A 35 25.89 53.94 -21.25
C SER A 35 25.30 55.35 -21.32
N VAL A 36 23.99 55.50 -21.19
CA VAL A 36 23.32 56.78 -21.14
C VAL A 36 23.80 57.63 -19.95
N VAL A 37 23.89 57.00 -18.76
CA VAL A 37 24.40 57.70 -17.56
C VAL A 37 25.85 58.09 -17.74
N ALA A 38 26.71 57.26 -18.36
CA ALA A 38 28.12 57.61 -18.64
C ALA A 38 28.24 58.80 -19.60
N VAL A 39 27.39 58.86 -20.65
CA VAL A 39 27.35 60.01 -21.56
C VAL A 39 26.97 61.29 -20.81
N PHE A 40 25.93 61.23 -19.94
CA PHE A 40 25.56 62.35 -19.08
C PHE A 40 26.67 62.75 -18.11
N ILE A 41 27.44 61.80 -17.55
CA ILE A 41 28.59 62.11 -16.71
C ILE A 41 29.68 62.83 -17.49
N ALA A 42 29.95 62.38 -18.74
CA ALA A 42 31.00 62.98 -19.58
C ALA A 42 30.67 64.36 -20.08
N GLY A 43 29.38 64.62 -20.44
CA GLY A 43 28.95 65.89 -21.05
C GLY A 43 28.16 66.83 -20.11
N GLY A 44 27.69 66.33 -18.95
CA GLY A 44 26.71 67.04 -18.11
C GLY A 44 27.18 68.37 -17.55
N ASN A 45 28.47 68.45 -17.21
CA ASN A 45 29.04 69.73 -16.74
C ASN A 45 29.11 70.76 -17.85
N ALA A 46 29.46 70.35 -19.04
CA ALA A 46 29.56 71.27 -20.20
C ALA A 46 28.15 71.65 -20.76
N TRP A 47 27.18 70.74 -20.71
CA TRP A 47 25.85 70.95 -21.32
C TRP A 47 24.84 71.55 -20.35
N TYR A 48 24.90 71.20 -19.06
CA TYR A 48 23.85 71.54 -18.09
C TYR A 48 24.40 72.17 -16.78
N GLY A 49 25.68 72.42 -16.66
CA GLY A 49 26.29 72.99 -15.44
C GLY A 49 26.20 72.09 -14.19
N ILE A 50 26.04 70.77 -14.39
CA ILE A 50 25.83 69.78 -13.33
C ILE A 50 27.18 69.50 -12.66
N THR A 51 27.24 69.51 -11.30
CA THR A 51 28.46 69.25 -10.55
C THR A 51 28.86 67.77 -10.61
N SER A 52 30.16 67.50 -10.53
CA SER A 52 30.68 66.12 -10.50
C SER A 52 30.07 65.27 -9.37
N GLY A 53 29.74 65.87 -8.22
CA GLY A 53 29.06 65.17 -7.12
C GLY A 53 27.65 64.68 -7.48
N THR A 54 26.87 65.54 -8.19
CA THR A 54 25.51 65.16 -8.66
C THR A 54 25.58 64.01 -9.67
N LEU A 55 26.57 64.01 -10.56
CA LEU A 55 26.75 62.92 -11.54
C LEU A 55 27.08 61.59 -10.89
N VAL A 56 27.99 61.59 -9.88
CA VAL A 56 28.31 60.40 -9.11
C VAL A 56 27.11 59.88 -8.33
N MET A 57 26.29 60.79 -7.77
CA MET A 57 25.08 60.43 -7.05
C MET A 57 24.05 59.79 -8.02
N MET A 58 23.81 60.35 -9.20
CA MET A 58 22.92 59.77 -10.23
C MET A 58 23.39 58.37 -10.66
N PHE A 59 24.69 58.20 -10.88
CA PHE A 59 25.25 56.89 -11.22
C PHE A 59 24.99 55.87 -10.11
N THR A 60 25.30 56.24 -8.86
CA THR A 60 25.16 55.35 -7.68
C THR A 60 23.70 54.97 -7.49
N TYR A 61 22.74 55.88 -7.59
CA TYR A 61 21.32 55.58 -7.48
C TYR A 61 20.82 54.68 -8.62
N THR A 62 21.21 54.98 -9.86
CA THR A 62 20.82 54.13 -11.01
C THR A 62 21.34 52.70 -10.86
N TYR A 63 22.61 52.57 -10.46
CA TYR A 63 23.21 51.26 -10.19
C TYR A 63 22.50 50.51 -9.06
N THR A 64 22.22 51.19 -7.94
CA THR A 64 21.54 50.60 -6.78
C THR A 64 20.10 50.17 -7.15
N VAL A 65 19.33 51.03 -7.82
CA VAL A 65 17.98 50.68 -8.25
C VAL A 65 17.98 49.45 -9.19
N THR A 66 18.90 49.43 -10.15
CA THR A 66 19.04 48.31 -11.08
C THR A 66 19.33 47.01 -10.35
N ASN A 67 20.24 47.02 -9.38
CA ASN A 67 20.55 45.84 -8.57
C ASN A 67 19.37 45.40 -7.71
N GLN A 68 18.58 46.31 -7.13
CA GLN A 68 17.39 45.99 -6.38
C GLN A 68 16.33 45.31 -7.26
N PHE A 69 16.12 45.76 -8.50
CA PHE A 69 15.25 45.06 -9.44
C PHE A 69 15.70 43.66 -9.77
N ASN A 70 17.00 43.43 -9.96
CA ASN A 70 17.57 42.11 -10.17
C ASN A 70 17.35 41.19 -8.95
N PHE A 71 17.53 41.71 -7.74
CA PHE A 71 17.30 40.98 -6.50
C PHE A 71 15.82 40.56 -6.33
N ILE A 72 14.89 41.50 -6.59
CA ILE A 72 13.44 41.22 -6.56
C ILE A 72 13.08 40.14 -7.58
N ASN A 73 13.60 40.26 -8.82
CA ASN A 73 13.34 39.26 -9.86
C ASN A 73 13.85 37.88 -9.47
N ALA A 74 15.04 37.78 -8.89
CA ALA A 74 15.58 36.53 -8.39
C ALA A 74 14.74 35.95 -7.23
N GLY A 75 14.23 36.81 -6.35
CA GLY A 75 13.31 36.45 -5.28
C GLY A 75 11.99 35.86 -5.82
N LEU A 76 11.37 36.52 -6.79
CA LEU A 76 10.15 36.03 -7.46
C LEU A 76 10.35 34.70 -8.17
N GLN A 77 11.51 34.48 -8.79
CA GLN A 77 11.82 33.18 -9.41
C GLN A 77 11.94 32.07 -8.39
N LYS A 78 12.60 32.31 -7.24
CA LYS A 78 12.68 31.35 -6.13
C LYS A 78 11.29 31.04 -5.55
N PHE A 79 10.47 32.07 -5.37
CA PHE A 79 9.09 31.92 -4.89
C PHE A 79 8.24 31.06 -5.84
N ASN A 80 8.25 31.39 -7.15
CA ASN A 80 7.51 30.60 -8.15
C ASN A 80 7.99 29.14 -8.22
N ARG A 81 9.29 28.87 -8.04
CA ARG A 81 9.82 27.52 -7.98
C ARG A 81 9.29 26.77 -6.75
N ALA A 82 9.36 27.41 -5.57
CA ALA A 82 8.85 26.82 -4.33
C ALA A 82 7.35 26.48 -4.41
N PHE A 83 6.55 27.36 -5.03
CA PHE A 83 5.14 27.07 -5.30
C PHE A 83 4.94 25.92 -6.28
N GLY A 84 5.76 25.86 -7.35
CA GLY A 84 5.73 24.75 -8.29
C GLY A 84 6.07 23.41 -7.63
N ASP A 85 7.07 23.40 -6.77
CA ASP A 85 7.46 22.19 -6.01
C ASP A 85 6.38 21.80 -4.98
N ALA A 86 5.76 22.77 -4.33
CA ALA A 86 4.68 22.53 -3.35
C ALA A 86 3.38 22.04 -4.01
N SER A 87 3.09 22.40 -5.27
CA SER A 87 1.84 22.03 -5.94
C SER A 87 1.65 20.52 -6.07
N GLY A 88 2.75 19.78 -6.30
CA GLY A 88 2.73 18.31 -6.33
C GLY A 88 2.37 17.69 -4.99
N MET A 89 2.86 18.28 -3.90
CA MET A 89 2.52 17.82 -2.53
C MET A 89 1.05 18.13 -2.20
N THR A 90 0.58 19.31 -2.58
CA THR A 90 -0.83 19.73 -2.37
C THR A 90 -1.78 18.79 -3.12
N ALA A 91 -1.47 18.43 -4.38
CA ALA A 91 -2.27 17.50 -5.15
C ALA A 91 -2.44 16.13 -4.44
N VAL A 92 -1.37 15.60 -3.84
CA VAL A 92 -1.44 14.35 -3.05
C VAL A 92 -2.26 14.52 -1.77
N LEU A 93 -2.16 15.69 -1.11
CA LEU A 93 -2.94 15.97 0.11
C LEU A 93 -4.43 16.20 -0.17
N ASP A 94 -4.75 16.72 -1.35
CA ASP A 94 -6.13 16.98 -1.79
C ASP A 94 -6.79 15.74 -2.41
N GLU A 95 -6.06 14.63 -2.56
CA GLU A 95 -6.62 13.39 -3.10
C GLU A 95 -7.74 12.87 -2.18
N PRO A 96 -8.96 12.67 -2.71
CA PRO A 96 -10.09 12.25 -1.89
C PRO A 96 -9.86 10.84 -1.33
N ARG A 97 -10.22 10.65 -0.07
CA ARG A 97 -10.22 9.32 0.53
C ARG A 97 -11.36 8.50 -0.08
N LEU A 98 -11.01 7.46 -0.83
CA LEU A 98 -12.00 6.59 -1.48
C LEU A 98 -12.80 5.75 -0.47
N VAL A 99 -12.19 5.39 0.66
CA VAL A 99 -12.83 4.64 1.75
C VAL A 99 -12.73 5.48 3.03
N ALA A 100 -13.87 5.94 3.53
CA ALA A 100 -13.97 6.74 4.75
C ALA A 100 -14.99 6.11 5.71
N ASP A 101 -14.78 6.30 7.02
CA ASP A 101 -15.76 5.89 7.99
C ASP A 101 -16.99 6.81 7.92
N ALA A 102 -18.18 6.22 8.10
CA ALA A 102 -19.40 7.00 8.22
C ALA A 102 -19.31 7.94 9.45
N PRO A 103 -19.98 9.12 9.42
CA PRO A 103 -19.92 10.05 10.56
C PRO A 103 -20.34 9.44 11.90
N ASP A 104 -21.27 8.48 11.85
CA ASP A 104 -21.82 7.77 13.03
C ASP A 104 -21.35 6.30 13.08
N ALA A 105 -20.20 5.98 12.47
CA ALA A 105 -19.68 4.62 12.45
C ALA A 105 -19.43 4.10 13.88
N ALA A 106 -20.01 2.94 14.18
CA ALA A 106 -19.84 2.25 15.45
C ALA A 106 -18.58 1.38 15.48
N ASP A 107 -18.17 0.93 16.64
CA ASP A 107 -17.15 -0.10 16.75
C ASP A 107 -17.76 -1.49 16.54
N LEU A 108 -17.06 -2.34 15.78
CA LEU A 108 -17.47 -3.73 15.54
C LEU A 108 -17.34 -4.56 16.83
N ALA A 109 -18.42 -5.22 17.21
CA ALA A 109 -18.43 -6.18 18.30
C ALA A 109 -18.62 -7.60 17.75
N VAL A 110 -17.51 -8.34 17.57
CA VAL A 110 -17.54 -9.73 17.12
C VAL A 110 -17.71 -10.67 18.30
N THR A 111 -18.71 -11.55 18.22
CA THR A 111 -19.01 -12.55 19.23
C THR A 111 -18.79 -13.98 18.71
N ARG A 112 -19.09 -14.23 17.45
CA ARG A 112 -19.02 -15.54 16.83
C ARG A 112 -18.16 -15.56 15.57
N GLY A 113 -18.20 -14.46 14.79
CA GLY A 113 -17.44 -14.28 13.58
C GLY A 113 -18.10 -14.91 12.34
N ASP A 114 -19.44 -14.91 12.24
CA ASP A 114 -20.11 -15.24 10.99
C ASP A 114 -20.00 -14.11 9.98
N ILE A 115 -19.84 -14.46 8.69
CA ILE A 115 -19.64 -13.49 7.63
C ILE A 115 -20.67 -13.74 6.53
N ASP A 116 -21.32 -12.67 6.07
CA ASP A 116 -22.28 -12.75 4.97
C ASP A 116 -21.97 -11.70 3.90
N PHE A 117 -21.84 -12.15 2.66
CA PHE A 117 -21.77 -11.34 1.45
C PHE A 117 -23.10 -11.48 0.74
N ALA A 118 -23.90 -10.43 0.71
CA ALA A 118 -25.25 -10.44 0.17
C ALA A 118 -25.37 -9.49 -1.03
N GLY A 119 -25.57 -10.04 -2.23
CA GLY A 119 -25.82 -9.30 -3.47
C GLY A 119 -24.67 -8.37 -3.88
N ILE A 120 -23.43 -8.76 -3.68
CA ILE A 120 -22.27 -7.88 -3.89
C ILE A 120 -22.08 -7.56 -5.37
N GLY A 121 -22.11 -6.25 -5.70
CA GLY A 121 -21.64 -5.69 -6.96
C GLY A 121 -20.34 -4.90 -6.74
N PHE A 122 -19.30 -5.24 -7.50
CA PHE A 122 -18.02 -4.56 -7.39
C PHE A 122 -17.27 -4.48 -8.73
N SER A 123 -16.74 -3.28 -9.01
CA SER A 123 -15.89 -3.00 -10.18
C SER A 123 -14.68 -2.18 -9.76
N TYR A 124 -13.54 -2.47 -10.37
CA TYR A 124 -12.38 -1.56 -10.31
C TYR A 124 -12.53 -0.47 -11.38
N GLU A 125 -12.30 0.77 -10.98
CA GLU A 125 -12.19 1.91 -11.87
C GLU A 125 -10.71 2.27 -12.03
N ASP A 126 -10.19 2.15 -13.26
CA ASP A 126 -8.83 2.56 -13.60
C ASP A 126 -8.90 3.58 -14.75
N GLY A 127 -8.94 4.86 -14.37
CA GLY A 127 -9.09 5.97 -15.31
C GLY A 127 -10.40 5.88 -16.13
N SER A 128 -10.31 5.50 -17.41
CA SER A 128 -11.48 5.35 -18.29
C SER A 128 -11.99 3.92 -18.42
N ALA A 129 -11.32 2.94 -17.80
CA ALA A 129 -11.67 1.54 -17.89
C ALA A 129 -12.35 1.07 -16.59
N THR A 130 -13.52 0.45 -16.73
CA THR A 130 -14.24 -0.21 -15.62
C THR A 130 -14.15 -1.72 -15.81
N THR A 131 -13.55 -2.41 -14.83
CA THR A 131 -13.46 -3.87 -14.82
C THR A 131 -14.39 -4.42 -13.75
N ARG A 132 -15.52 -4.99 -14.15
CA ARG A 132 -16.47 -5.63 -13.23
C ARG A 132 -15.89 -6.95 -12.73
N VAL A 133 -15.88 -7.12 -11.40
CA VAL A 133 -15.37 -8.32 -10.72
C VAL A 133 -16.51 -9.17 -10.17
N PHE A 134 -17.46 -8.54 -9.49
CA PHE A 134 -18.64 -9.22 -8.92
C PHE A 134 -19.94 -8.61 -9.44
N GLU A 135 -20.95 -9.50 -9.62
CA GLU A 135 -22.31 -9.16 -10.01
C GLU A 135 -23.25 -10.08 -9.26
N ASP A 136 -24.02 -9.52 -8.32
CA ASP A 136 -24.93 -10.27 -7.44
C ASP A 136 -24.24 -11.47 -6.75
N PHE A 137 -23.04 -11.24 -6.21
CA PHE A 137 -22.28 -12.28 -5.53
C PHE A 137 -22.80 -12.51 -4.13
N ASN A 138 -23.08 -13.77 -3.81
CA ASN A 138 -23.62 -14.17 -2.52
C ASN A 138 -22.76 -15.29 -1.92
N LEU A 139 -22.33 -15.14 -0.65
CA LEU A 139 -21.56 -16.16 0.09
C LEU A 139 -21.78 -16.01 1.58
N GLN A 140 -22.25 -17.06 2.23
CA GLN A 140 -22.40 -17.16 3.67
C GLN A 140 -21.30 -18.05 4.26
N ILE A 141 -20.66 -17.58 5.33
CA ILE A 141 -19.61 -18.30 6.07
C ILE A 141 -20.02 -18.35 7.54
N PRO A 142 -20.57 -19.48 8.01
CA PRO A 142 -20.92 -19.67 9.40
C PRO A 142 -19.75 -19.49 10.37
N ALA A 143 -20.04 -19.04 11.57
CA ALA A 143 -19.06 -18.88 12.63
C ALA A 143 -18.25 -20.17 12.87
N GLY A 144 -16.94 -20.06 12.95
CA GLY A 144 -16.01 -21.17 13.15
C GLY A 144 -15.77 -22.05 11.92
N GLN A 145 -16.42 -21.77 10.77
CA GLN A 145 -16.19 -22.53 9.54
C GLN A 145 -14.88 -22.06 8.86
N ARG A 146 -14.11 -23.03 8.39
CA ARG A 146 -12.88 -22.79 7.61
C ARG A 146 -13.19 -23.05 6.13
N ILE A 147 -13.14 -21.99 5.32
CA ILE A 147 -13.38 -22.13 3.89
C ILE A 147 -12.11 -21.92 3.06
N GLY A 148 -11.98 -22.69 1.97
CA GLY A 148 -10.95 -22.50 0.96
C GLY A 148 -11.53 -21.80 -0.27
N LEU A 149 -10.95 -20.65 -0.65
CA LEU A 149 -11.27 -19.98 -1.92
C LEU A 149 -10.31 -20.45 -3.01
N VAL A 150 -10.82 -21.12 -4.00
CA VAL A 150 -10.07 -21.71 -5.12
C VAL A 150 -10.54 -21.13 -6.45
N GLY A 151 -9.70 -21.11 -7.45
CA GLY A 151 -10.03 -20.61 -8.79
C GLY A 151 -8.81 -20.04 -9.50
N MET A 152 -8.95 -19.81 -10.80
CA MET A 152 -7.86 -19.25 -11.62
C MET A 152 -7.49 -17.83 -11.21
N SER A 153 -6.31 -17.36 -11.65
CA SER A 153 -5.92 -15.96 -11.44
C SER A 153 -6.97 -15.02 -12.06
N GLY A 154 -7.32 -13.96 -11.33
CA GLY A 154 -8.36 -13.01 -11.77
C GLY A 154 -9.80 -13.44 -11.47
N SER A 155 -10.06 -14.60 -10.83
CA SER A 155 -11.42 -15.03 -10.48
C SER A 155 -12.13 -14.22 -9.39
N GLY A 156 -11.43 -13.31 -8.70
CA GLY A 156 -11.98 -12.44 -7.65
C GLY A 156 -11.57 -12.78 -6.20
N LYS A 157 -10.80 -13.86 -5.95
CA LYS A 157 -10.41 -14.29 -4.59
C LYS A 157 -9.80 -13.16 -3.74
N THR A 158 -8.75 -12.54 -4.23
CA THR A 158 -8.07 -11.44 -3.53
C THR A 158 -8.96 -10.19 -3.43
N THR A 159 -9.85 -9.98 -4.39
CA THR A 159 -10.83 -8.88 -4.30
C THR A 159 -11.82 -9.12 -3.16
N LEU A 160 -12.31 -10.35 -2.99
CA LEU A 160 -13.23 -10.69 -1.89
C LEU A 160 -12.60 -10.41 -0.51
N THR A 161 -11.33 -10.79 -0.33
CA THR A 161 -10.61 -10.52 0.93
C THR A 161 -10.36 -9.03 1.15
N LYS A 162 -10.06 -8.27 0.10
CA LYS A 162 -9.93 -6.81 0.17
C LYS A 162 -11.23 -6.12 0.56
N LEU A 163 -12.36 -6.58 0.03
CA LEU A 163 -13.68 -6.03 0.37
C LEU A 163 -14.04 -6.33 1.84
N LEU A 164 -13.77 -7.54 2.34
CA LEU A 164 -13.97 -7.87 3.76
C LEU A 164 -13.13 -7.00 4.69
N LEU A 165 -11.87 -6.72 4.32
CA LEU A 165 -10.98 -5.82 5.07
C LEU A 165 -11.30 -4.33 4.86
N ARG A 166 -12.32 -4.05 4.06
CA ARG A 166 -12.71 -2.69 3.66
C ARG A 166 -11.53 -1.86 3.18
N LEU A 167 -10.72 -2.46 2.27
CA LEU A 167 -9.68 -1.76 1.51
C LEU A 167 -10.25 -1.08 0.25
N SER A 168 -11.48 -1.45 -0.13
CA SER A 168 -12.34 -0.81 -1.11
C SER A 168 -13.78 -0.97 -0.65
N ASP A 169 -14.64 0.01 -0.90
CA ASP A 169 -16.08 -0.09 -0.64
C ASP A 169 -16.78 -0.74 -1.85
N ILE A 170 -17.83 -1.50 -1.58
CA ILE A 170 -18.70 -2.11 -2.59
C ILE A 170 -19.61 -1.06 -3.22
N GLN A 171 -20.04 -1.28 -4.49
CA GLN A 171 -21.01 -0.42 -5.15
C GLN A 171 -22.46 -0.88 -4.90
N GLU A 172 -22.67 -2.20 -4.75
CA GLU A 172 -24.01 -2.79 -4.55
C GLU A 172 -23.92 -3.91 -3.49
N GLY A 173 -25.02 -4.17 -2.78
CA GLY A 173 -25.13 -5.22 -1.79
C GLY A 173 -24.66 -4.82 -0.39
N THR A 174 -24.37 -5.82 0.44
CA THR A 174 -23.98 -5.62 1.85
C THR A 174 -23.02 -6.71 2.29
N ILE A 175 -21.98 -6.35 3.06
CA ILE A 175 -21.09 -7.29 3.74
C ILE A 175 -21.32 -7.14 5.24
N THR A 176 -21.65 -8.24 5.93
CA THR A 176 -21.84 -8.19 7.39
C THR A 176 -20.89 -9.14 8.11
N VAL A 177 -20.52 -8.76 9.33
CA VAL A 177 -19.84 -9.62 10.31
C VAL A 177 -20.69 -9.67 11.57
N ASP A 178 -21.09 -10.85 12.00
CA ASP A 178 -22.09 -11.06 13.07
C ASP A 178 -23.36 -10.20 12.87
N GLY A 179 -23.84 -10.10 11.61
CA GLY A 179 -25.01 -9.32 11.23
C GLY A 179 -24.81 -7.79 11.24
N GLN A 180 -23.60 -7.29 11.53
CA GLN A 180 -23.27 -5.87 11.51
C GLN A 180 -22.66 -5.48 10.17
N ASP A 181 -23.29 -4.52 9.47
CA ASP A 181 -22.81 -4.01 8.18
C ASP A 181 -21.47 -3.28 8.34
N ILE A 182 -20.42 -3.80 7.66
CA ILE A 182 -19.07 -3.24 7.77
C ILE A 182 -18.96 -1.82 7.21
N SER A 183 -19.90 -1.36 6.39
CA SER A 183 -19.93 0.03 5.90
C SER A 183 -20.28 1.03 7.00
N GLN A 184 -21.01 0.59 8.04
CA GLN A 184 -21.44 1.39 9.19
C GLN A 184 -20.49 1.24 10.40
N ILE A 185 -19.38 0.52 10.24
CA ILE A 185 -18.41 0.22 11.29
C ILE A 185 -17.12 0.99 11.02
N THR A 186 -16.39 1.39 12.08
CA THR A 186 -15.07 2.01 11.90
C THR A 186 -14.09 1.01 11.32
N GLN A 187 -13.30 1.42 10.32
CA GLN A 187 -12.27 0.58 9.71
C GLN A 187 -11.27 0.04 10.74
N GLN A 188 -10.98 0.85 11.77
CA GLN A 188 -10.06 0.47 12.83
C GLN A 188 -10.60 -0.69 13.67
N SER A 189 -11.87 -0.65 14.08
CA SER A 189 -12.48 -1.72 14.86
C SER A 189 -12.64 -2.99 14.03
N LEU A 190 -13.07 -2.87 12.76
CA LEU A 190 -13.18 -4.00 11.82
C LEU A 190 -11.83 -4.73 11.69
N ARG A 191 -10.75 -3.99 11.38
CA ARG A 191 -9.42 -4.58 11.15
C ARG A 191 -8.77 -5.11 12.43
N ARG A 192 -9.22 -4.71 13.62
CA ARG A 192 -8.80 -5.31 14.88
C ARG A 192 -9.44 -6.66 15.16
N GLN A 193 -10.55 -6.99 14.51
CA GLN A 193 -11.27 -8.25 14.68
C GLN A 193 -10.94 -9.27 13.58
N ILE A 194 -10.15 -8.89 12.59
CA ILE A 194 -9.75 -9.73 11.46
C ILE A 194 -8.23 -9.81 11.39
N ALA A 195 -7.66 -10.99 11.63
CA ALA A 195 -6.23 -11.19 11.39
C ALA A 195 -5.99 -11.55 9.93
N TYR A 196 -5.04 -10.86 9.30
CA TYR A 196 -4.66 -11.09 7.91
C TYR A 196 -3.21 -11.57 7.83
N VAL A 197 -3.01 -12.73 7.21
CA VAL A 197 -1.69 -13.29 6.91
C VAL A 197 -1.49 -13.25 5.40
N PRO A 198 -0.67 -12.34 4.87
CA PRO A 198 -0.45 -12.19 3.43
C PRO A 198 0.45 -13.29 2.88
N GLN A 199 0.42 -13.47 1.55
CA GLN A 199 1.27 -14.36 0.78
C GLN A 199 2.76 -14.10 1.04
N GLU A 200 3.18 -12.84 0.96
CA GLU A 200 4.53 -12.38 1.28
C GLU A 200 4.50 -11.44 2.49
N PRO A 201 4.77 -11.95 3.70
CA PRO A 201 4.74 -11.12 4.88
C PRO A 201 5.87 -10.10 4.88
N LEU A 202 5.49 -8.84 4.98
CA LEU A 202 6.42 -7.75 5.19
C LEU A 202 6.63 -7.53 6.69
N LEU A 203 7.89 -7.55 7.10
CA LEU A 203 8.28 -7.22 8.46
C LEU A 203 8.79 -5.78 8.52
N PHE A 204 8.47 -5.11 9.61
CA PHE A 204 9.00 -3.77 9.89
C PHE A 204 10.48 -3.88 10.23
N HIS A 205 11.25 -2.85 9.88
CA HIS A 205 12.66 -2.74 10.28
C HIS A 205 12.77 -2.49 11.79
N ARG A 206 12.39 -3.47 12.57
CA ARG A 206 12.36 -3.49 14.02
C ARG A 206 12.81 -4.85 14.52
N SER A 207 12.84 -5.05 15.86
CA SER A 207 13.13 -6.36 16.46
C SER A 207 12.04 -7.37 16.11
N ILE A 208 12.35 -8.67 16.26
CA ILE A 208 11.38 -9.76 16.10
C ILE A 208 10.26 -9.61 17.13
N ALA A 209 10.59 -9.28 18.38
CA ALA A 209 9.60 -9.03 19.42
C ALA A 209 8.60 -7.95 19.02
N GLU A 210 9.06 -6.78 18.55
CA GLU A 210 8.20 -5.70 18.09
C GLU A 210 7.37 -6.09 16.87
N ASN A 211 7.92 -6.91 15.97
CA ASN A 211 7.17 -7.41 14.81
C ASN A 211 6.02 -8.35 15.22
N ILE A 212 6.20 -9.20 16.21
CA ILE A 212 5.14 -10.06 16.74
C ILE A 212 4.14 -9.22 17.53
N ALA A 213 4.63 -8.33 18.42
CA ALA A 213 3.81 -7.43 19.23
C ALA A 213 2.95 -6.46 18.42
N TYR A 214 3.23 -6.28 17.11
CA TYR A 214 2.39 -5.44 16.24
C TYR A 214 0.92 -5.88 16.22
N GLY A 215 0.63 -7.17 16.40
CA GLY A 215 -0.73 -7.69 16.54
C GLY A 215 -1.45 -7.21 17.82
N ARG A 216 -0.69 -7.01 18.91
CA ARG A 216 -1.16 -6.51 20.21
C ARG A 216 -0.01 -5.76 20.90
N PRO A 217 0.08 -4.41 20.75
CA PRO A 217 1.23 -3.62 21.20
C PRO A 217 1.53 -3.64 22.70
N ASP A 218 0.53 -3.93 23.53
CA ASP A 218 0.59 -4.03 24.99
C ASP A 218 0.88 -5.45 25.51
N ALA A 219 1.20 -6.39 24.61
CA ALA A 219 1.52 -7.77 25.00
C ALA A 219 2.84 -7.87 25.78
N THR A 220 2.84 -8.74 26.80
CA THR A 220 4.06 -9.05 27.56
C THR A 220 5.02 -9.92 26.74
N MET A 221 6.31 -9.91 27.12
CA MET A 221 7.30 -10.81 26.50
C MET A 221 6.93 -12.29 26.61
N GLU A 222 6.25 -12.69 27.67
CA GLU A 222 5.79 -14.07 27.86
C GLU A 222 4.72 -14.43 26.81
N GLN A 223 3.75 -13.54 26.56
CA GLN A 223 2.75 -13.72 25.52
C GLN A 223 3.34 -13.74 24.11
N ILE A 224 4.33 -12.87 23.85
CA ILE A 224 5.07 -12.85 22.58
C ILE A 224 5.81 -14.18 22.37
N ARG A 225 6.46 -14.72 23.42
CA ARG A 225 7.15 -15.99 23.39
C ARG A 225 6.19 -17.16 23.16
N GLU A 226 5.04 -17.16 23.83
CA GLU A 226 4.01 -18.17 23.64
C GLU A 226 3.48 -18.17 22.20
N ALA A 227 3.16 -16.98 21.64
CA ALA A 227 2.73 -16.85 20.25
C ALA A 227 3.81 -17.33 19.27
N ALA A 228 5.09 -17.04 19.53
CA ALA A 228 6.21 -17.53 18.73
C ALA A 228 6.35 -19.07 18.82
N GLN A 229 6.10 -19.65 19.98
CA GLN A 229 6.13 -21.11 20.17
C GLN A 229 5.00 -21.79 19.40
N GLN A 230 3.77 -21.29 19.51
CA GLN A 230 2.61 -21.80 18.77
C GLN A 230 2.80 -21.72 17.25
N ALA A 231 3.47 -20.66 16.78
CA ALA A 231 3.80 -20.45 15.37
C ALA A 231 5.05 -21.22 14.89
N ASN A 232 5.60 -22.14 15.70
CA ASN A 232 6.85 -22.87 15.42
C ASN A 232 8.04 -21.93 15.11
N ALA A 233 8.02 -20.71 15.67
CA ALA A 233 9.06 -19.71 15.45
C ALA A 233 10.11 -19.65 16.56
N LEU A 234 9.80 -20.13 17.76
CA LEU A 234 10.62 -19.96 18.95
C LEU A 234 12.03 -20.53 18.77
N GLU A 235 12.14 -21.74 18.21
CA GLU A 235 13.43 -22.46 18.07
C GLU A 235 14.43 -21.64 17.23
N PHE A 236 14.02 -21.18 16.03
CA PHE A 236 14.94 -20.40 15.20
C PHE A 236 15.24 -19.02 15.79
N ILE A 237 14.27 -18.41 16.52
CA ILE A 237 14.50 -17.11 17.17
C ILE A 237 15.58 -17.25 18.24
N GLU A 238 15.55 -18.31 19.04
CA GLU A 238 16.54 -18.56 20.10
C GLU A 238 17.93 -18.90 19.56
N GLN A 239 18.04 -19.41 18.34
CA GLN A 239 19.30 -19.65 17.64
C GLN A 239 19.94 -18.36 17.09
N LEU A 240 19.20 -17.26 16.99
CA LEU A 240 19.75 -16.00 16.54
C LEU A 240 20.61 -15.35 17.64
N PRO A 241 21.72 -14.68 17.30
CA PRO A 241 22.63 -14.09 18.29
C PRO A 241 21.98 -13.11 19.28
N GLN A 242 20.91 -12.43 18.86
CA GLN A 242 20.18 -11.47 19.69
C GLN A 242 18.75 -11.95 20.02
N GLY A 243 18.39 -13.21 19.69
CA GLY A 243 17.08 -13.76 19.95
C GLY A 243 15.95 -12.87 19.46
N PHE A 244 15.01 -12.58 20.33
CA PHE A 244 13.85 -11.70 20.06
C PHE A 244 14.22 -10.23 19.75
N GLU A 245 15.39 -9.76 20.20
CA GLU A 245 15.88 -8.42 19.93
C GLU A 245 16.57 -8.30 18.55
N THR A 246 16.64 -9.38 17.78
CA THR A 246 17.23 -9.37 16.44
C THR A 246 16.43 -8.45 15.52
N VAL A 247 17.09 -7.44 14.96
CA VAL A 247 16.48 -6.53 13.98
C VAL A 247 16.41 -7.17 12.61
N THR A 248 15.20 -7.29 12.07
CA THR A 248 14.87 -8.06 10.85
C THR A 248 15.42 -7.45 9.55
N GLY A 249 15.84 -6.19 9.56
CA GLY A 249 16.22 -5.45 8.35
C GLY A 249 15.00 -4.92 7.58
N GLU A 250 15.24 -4.20 6.48
CA GLU A 250 14.15 -3.73 5.63
C GLU A 250 13.37 -4.92 5.06
N ARG A 251 12.04 -4.89 5.23
CA ARG A 251 11.11 -5.96 4.80
C ARG A 251 11.49 -7.37 5.29
N GLY A 252 12.33 -7.49 6.33
CA GLY A 252 12.74 -8.77 6.89
C GLY A 252 13.79 -9.53 6.06
N VAL A 253 14.60 -8.80 5.24
CA VAL A 253 15.59 -9.39 4.31
C VAL A 253 16.62 -10.33 4.98
N LYS A 254 16.85 -10.20 6.30
CA LYS A 254 17.78 -11.04 7.04
C LYS A 254 17.22 -12.44 7.40
N LEU A 255 15.94 -12.68 7.13
CA LEU A 255 15.24 -13.92 7.46
C LEU A 255 14.85 -14.68 6.19
N SER A 256 14.77 -16.02 6.27
CA SER A 256 14.24 -16.85 5.21
C SER A 256 12.73 -16.59 4.99
N GLY A 257 12.16 -17.00 3.85
CA GLY A 257 10.73 -16.91 3.56
C GLY A 257 9.88 -17.57 4.66
N GLY A 258 10.22 -18.80 5.04
CA GLY A 258 9.52 -19.55 6.09
C GLY A 258 9.65 -18.92 7.49
N GLN A 259 10.80 -18.31 7.81
CA GLN A 259 10.96 -17.57 9.07
C GLN A 259 10.07 -16.32 9.10
N ARG A 260 10.02 -15.54 8.01
CA ARG A 260 9.12 -14.39 7.93
C ARG A 260 7.66 -14.80 8.07
N GLN A 261 7.27 -15.91 7.41
CA GLN A 261 5.90 -16.43 7.47
C GLN A 261 5.52 -16.82 8.91
N ARG A 262 6.38 -17.55 9.61
CA ARG A 262 6.14 -17.96 11.02
C ARG A 262 6.05 -16.76 11.97
N ILE A 263 6.81 -15.68 11.74
CA ILE A 263 6.66 -14.43 12.49
C ILE A 263 5.30 -13.76 12.20
N ALA A 264 4.84 -13.74 10.95
CA ALA A 264 3.53 -13.22 10.60
C ALA A 264 2.38 -14.03 11.22
N ILE A 265 2.53 -15.36 11.26
CA ILE A 265 1.58 -16.25 11.95
C ILE A 265 1.60 -15.97 13.46
N ALA A 266 2.77 -15.82 14.09
CA ALA A 266 2.89 -15.46 15.51
C ALA A 266 2.19 -14.11 15.81
N ARG A 267 2.33 -13.13 14.92
CA ARG A 267 1.59 -11.84 15.00
C ARG A 267 0.08 -12.05 15.00
N ALA A 268 -0.42 -12.91 14.09
CA ALA A 268 -1.84 -13.24 14.00
C ALA A 268 -2.35 -14.03 15.22
N MET A 269 -1.55 -14.95 15.77
CA MET A 269 -1.86 -15.67 17.00
C MET A 269 -1.96 -14.73 18.20
N LEU A 270 -1.01 -13.80 18.31
CA LEU A 270 -0.99 -12.82 19.40
C LEU A 270 -2.18 -11.84 19.33
N ALA A 271 -2.62 -11.49 18.11
CA ALA A 271 -3.78 -10.64 17.89
C ALA A 271 -5.07 -11.29 18.36
N ASP A 272 -5.17 -12.62 18.32
CA ASP A 272 -6.28 -13.45 18.81
C ASP A 272 -7.65 -13.04 18.25
N CYS A 273 -7.70 -12.79 16.95
CA CYS A 273 -8.92 -12.36 16.27
C CYS A 273 -9.85 -13.54 15.97
N PRO A 274 -11.20 -13.34 16.07
CA PRO A 274 -12.19 -14.39 15.76
C PRO A 274 -12.29 -14.73 14.27
N VAL A 275 -11.90 -13.79 13.39
CA VAL A 275 -11.91 -13.97 11.93
C VAL A 275 -10.49 -13.94 11.38
N LEU A 276 -10.19 -14.87 10.49
CA LEU A 276 -8.89 -15.01 9.83
C LEU A 276 -9.03 -14.92 8.32
N VAL A 277 -8.11 -14.20 7.69
CA VAL A 277 -7.91 -14.20 6.25
C VAL A 277 -6.47 -14.60 5.97
N LEU A 278 -6.29 -15.74 5.29
CA LEU A 278 -5.00 -16.30 4.96
C LEU A 278 -4.83 -16.27 3.43
N ASP A 279 -3.86 -15.50 2.94
CA ASP A 279 -3.63 -15.36 1.50
C ASP A 279 -2.35 -16.12 1.12
N GLU A 280 -2.51 -17.29 0.48
CA GLU A 280 -1.43 -18.14 -0.09
C GLU A 280 -0.17 -18.32 0.80
N ALA A 281 -0.35 -18.59 2.06
CA ALA A 281 0.70 -18.55 3.08
C ALA A 281 1.87 -19.57 2.90
N THR A 282 1.89 -20.42 1.86
CA THR A 282 2.87 -21.51 1.68
C THR A 282 3.59 -21.54 0.33
N SER A 283 3.30 -20.61 -0.59
CA SER A 283 3.98 -20.55 -1.89
C SER A 283 5.45 -20.14 -1.72
N ALA A 284 6.37 -20.86 -2.35
CA ALA A 284 7.81 -20.61 -2.36
C ALA A 284 8.60 -20.93 -1.07
N LEU A 285 8.16 -21.93 -0.29
CA LEU A 285 8.90 -22.46 0.86
C LEU A 285 9.58 -23.79 0.52
N ASP A 286 10.71 -24.09 1.19
CA ASP A 286 11.27 -25.43 1.21
C ASP A 286 10.36 -26.39 2.00
N SER A 287 10.48 -27.70 1.74
CA SER A 287 9.57 -28.71 2.30
C SER A 287 9.51 -28.74 3.83
N GLU A 288 10.62 -28.49 4.52
CA GLU A 288 10.68 -28.48 5.98
C GLU A 288 9.98 -27.24 6.54
N SER A 289 10.30 -26.06 6.00
CA SER A 289 9.63 -24.80 6.37
C SER A 289 8.13 -24.84 6.05
N GLU A 290 7.72 -25.48 4.95
CA GLU A 290 6.32 -25.62 4.58
C GLU A 290 5.53 -26.42 5.63
N HIS A 291 6.07 -27.57 6.09
CA HIS A 291 5.42 -28.38 7.12
C HIS A 291 5.21 -27.60 8.44
N LEU A 292 6.26 -26.87 8.89
CA LEU A 292 6.18 -26.03 10.09
C LEU A 292 5.16 -24.91 9.98
N VAL A 293 5.05 -24.29 8.79
CA VAL A 293 4.07 -23.24 8.50
C VAL A 293 2.66 -23.82 8.46
N GLN A 294 2.44 -24.96 7.81
CA GLN A 294 1.13 -25.62 7.75
C GLN A 294 0.61 -26.02 9.13
N ASP A 295 1.47 -26.59 10.00
CA ASP A 295 1.13 -26.92 11.38
C ASP A 295 0.73 -25.64 12.17
N ALA A 296 1.52 -24.58 12.03
CA ALA A 296 1.21 -23.28 12.66
C ALA A 296 -0.11 -22.69 12.17
N LEU A 297 -0.40 -22.76 10.85
CA LEU A 297 -1.67 -22.31 10.29
C LEU A 297 -2.85 -23.12 10.79
N SER A 298 -2.69 -24.44 10.90
CA SER A 298 -3.73 -25.33 11.44
C SER A 298 -4.08 -24.98 12.89
N LYS A 299 -3.08 -24.70 13.73
CA LYS A 299 -3.26 -24.20 15.10
C LYS A 299 -3.94 -22.85 15.13
N LEU A 300 -3.52 -21.94 14.24
CA LEU A 300 -4.10 -20.57 14.14
C LEU A 300 -5.59 -20.62 13.78
N MET A 301 -6.02 -21.50 12.87
CA MET A 301 -7.40 -21.64 12.42
C MET A 301 -8.33 -22.33 13.42
N ALA A 302 -7.78 -23.04 14.42
CA ALA A 302 -8.60 -23.81 15.35
C ALA A 302 -9.59 -22.92 16.13
N GLY A 303 -10.89 -23.22 16.00
CA GLY A 303 -11.97 -22.51 16.68
C GLY A 303 -12.30 -21.11 16.14
N ARG A 304 -11.77 -20.75 14.98
CA ARG A 304 -11.99 -19.43 14.34
C ARG A 304 -12.65 -19.57 12.98
N THR A 305 -13.33 -18.53 12.54
CA THR A 305 -13.80 -18.42 11.16
C THR A 305 -12.63 -18.06 10.25
N ALA A 306 -12.34 -18.88 9.25
CA ALA A 306 -11.16 -18.67 8.39
C ALA A 306 -11.51 -18.69 6.91
N ILE A 307 -10.99 -17.71 6.18
CA ILE A 307 -11.01 -17.64 4.71
C ILE A 307 -9.58 -17.88 4.24
N VAL A 308 -9.35 -18.99 3.54
CA VAL A 308 -8.04 -19.37 3.02
C VAL A 308 -8.04 -19.21 1.50
N VAL A 309 -7.34 -18.21 0.98
CA VAL A 309 -7.07 -18.10 -0.46
C VAL A 309 -5.91 -19.00 -0.79
N ALA A 310 -6.13 -20.06 -1.54
CA ALA A 310 -5.09 -21.03 -1.82
C ALA A 310 -4.74 -21.12 -3.29
N HIS A 311 -3.44 -21.23 -3.53
CA HIS A 311 -2.86 -21.67 -4.80
C HIS A 311 -2.43 -23.16 -4.72
N ARG A 312 -2.16 -23.68 -3.51
CA ARG A 312 -1.91 -25.11 -3.29
C ARG A 312 -3.19 -25.77 -2.76
N LEU A 313 -3.73 -26.70 -3.52
CA LEU A 313 -4.98 -27.38 -3.16
C LEU A 313 -4.82 -28.31 -1.96
N SER A 314 -3.61 -28.83 -1.71
CA SER A 314 -3.31 -29.61 -0.50
C SER A 314 -3.63 -28.87 0.81
N THR A 315 -3.47 -27.55 0.82
CA THR A 315 -3.81 -26.70 1.98
C THR A 315 -5.32 -26.63 2.23
N VAL A 316 -6.13 -26.63 1.18
CA VAL A 316 -7.60 -26.49 1.31
C VAL A 316 -8.32 -27.81 1.43
N ALA A 317 -7.69 -28.92 1.07
CA ALA A 317 -8.30 -30.24 1.14
C ALA A 317 -8.73 -30.65 2.56
N SER A 318 -8.07 -30.08 3.61
CA SER A 318 -8.37 -30.32 5.02
C SER A 318 -9.37 -29.32 5.63
N LEU A 319 -9.89 -28.37 4.84
CA LEU A 319 -10.83 -27.37 5.30
C LEU A 319 -12.26 -27.91 5.25
N ASP A 320 -13.16 -27.23 5.98
CA ASP A 320 -14.55 -27.71 6.13
C ASP A 320 -15.36 -27.54 4.84
N ARG A 321 -15.01 -26.54 4.00
CA ARG A 321 -15.76 -26.22 2.77
C ARG A 321 -14.81 -25.55 1.78
N ILE A 322 -15.00 -25.82 0.50
CA ILE A 322 -14.26 -25.26 -0.62
C ILE A 322 -15.23 -24.54 -1.53
N VAL A 323 -14.93 -23.30 -1.86
CA VAL A 323 -15.69 -22.44 -2.77
C VAL A 323 -14.84 -22.16 -3.99
N VAL A 324 -15.29 -22.62 -5.15
CA VAL A 324 -14.60 -22.44 -6.43
C VAL A 324 -15.15 -21.21 -7.14
N LEU A 325 -14.27 -20.24 -7.37
CA LEU A 325 -14.61 -18.98 -8.04
C LEU A 325 -14.17 -19.02 -9.52
N SER A 326 -15.06 -18.60 -10.39
CA SER A 326 -14.76 -18.35 -11.80
C SER A 326 -15.48 -17.10 -12.28
N ASN A 327 -14.73 -16.14 -12.82
CA ASN A 327 -15.24 -14.86 -13.33
C ASN A 327 -16.22 -14.16 -12.34
N GLY A 328 -15.84 -14.09 -11.06
CA GLY A 328 -16.62 -13.42 -10.03
C GLY A 328 -17.88 -14.16 -9.57
N ARG A 329 -18.04 -15.43 -9.94
CA ARG A 329 -19.19 -16.27 -9.54
C ARG A 329 -18.73 -17.55 -8.86
N ILE A 330 -19.53 -18.05 -7.94
CA ILE A 330 -19.34 -19.38 -7.35
C ILE A 330 -19.81 -20.41 -8.37
N VAL A 331 -18.92 -21.30 -8.79
CA VAL A 331 -19.25 -22.39 -9.75
C VAL A 331 -19.37 -23.74 -9.06
N GLU A 332 -18.65 -23.94 -7.96
CA GLU A 332 -18.74 -25.16 -7.13
C GLU A 332 -18.58 -24.77 -5.68
N ASP A 333 -19.24 -25.52 -4.79
CA ASP A 333 -19.29 -25.25 -3.36
C ASP A 333 -19.59 -26.53 -2.60
N GLY A 334 -18.66 -26.98 -1.76
CA GLY A 334 -18.80 -28.21 -0.99
C GLY A 334 -17.51 -28.67 -0.34
N PRO A 335 -17.53 -29.79 0.39
CA PRO A 335 -16.31 -30.40 0.97
C PRO A 335 -15.44 -31.03 -0.12
N HIS A 336 -14.14 -31.17 0.17
CA HIS A 336 -13.13 -31.73 -0.73
C HIS A 336 -13.57 -33.05 -1.41
N ALA A 337 -14.04 -34.01 -0.62
CA ALA A 337 -14.38 -35.33 -1.13
C ALA A 337 -15.52 -35.28 -2.19
N GLU A 338 -16.55 -34.49 -1.93
CA GLU A 338 -17.70 -34.35 -2.86
C GLU A 338 -17.27 -33.63 -4.15
N LEU A 339 -16.44 -32.59 -4.06
CA LEU A 339 -16.01 -31.85 -5.25
C LEU A 339 -15.03 -32.64 -6.12
N VAL A 340 -14.22 -33.53 -5.55
CA VAL A 340 -13.38 -34.46 -6.31
C VAL A 340 -14.22 -35.48 -7.03
N GLU A 341 -15.24 -36.09 -6.36
CA GLU A 341 -16.16 -37.06 -6.94
C GLU A 341 -17.05 -36.45 -8.04
N TYR A 342 -17.45 -35.18 -7.86
CA TYR A 342 -18.22 -34.43 -8.83
C TYR A 342 -17.54 -34.31 -10.21
N GLY A 343 -16.19 -34.31 -10.23
CA GLY A 343 -15.40 -34.27 -11.47
C GLY A 343 -15.44 -32.92 -12.19
N GLY A 344 -15.75 -31.84 -11.50
CA GLY A 344 -15.88 -30.50 -12.06
C GLY A 344 -14.55 -29.69 -12.09
N ALA A 345 -14.67 -28.36 -12.01
CA ALA A 345 -13.54 -27.47 -12.11
C ALA A 345 -12.49 -27.71 -10.97
N TYR A 346 -12.99 -27.99 -9.75
CA TYR A 346 -12.12 -28.33 -8.62
C TYR A 346 -11.32 -29.62 -8.86
N ALA A 347 -11.99 -30.68 -9.31
CA ALA A 347 -11.34 -31.96 -9.58
C ALA A 347 -10.26 -31.85 -10.67
N HIS A 348 -10.53 -31.06 -11.71
CA HIS A 348 -9.53 -30.76 -12.74
C HIS A 348 -8.32 -29.99 -12.23
N LEU A 349 -8.54 -28.99 -11.35
CA LEU A 349 -7.45 -28.27 -10.71
C LEU A 349 -6.63 -29.17 -9.78
N TRP A 350 -7.31 -30.06 -9.03
CA TRP A 350 -6.69 -31.02 -8.14
C TRP A 350 -5.79 -32.00 -8.90
N ALA A 351 -6.31 -32.65 -9.95
CA ALA A 351 -5.55 -33.60 -10.77
C ALA A 351 -4.26 -32.97 -11.34
N ARG A 352 -4.36 -31.76 -11.88
CA ARG A 352 -3.19 -31.05 -12.42
C ARG A 352 -2.12 -30.75 -11.38
N GLN A 353 -2.49 -30.46 -10.13
CA GLN A 353 -1.52 -30.18 -9.09
C GLN A 353 -0.88 -31.45 -8.53
N THR A 354 -1.61 -32.55 -8.47
CA THR A 354 -1.07 -33.86 -8.01
C THR A 354 -0.11 -34.44 -9.06
N GLU A 355 -0.41 -34.35 -10.35
CA GLU A 355 0.50 -34.76 -11.42
C GLU A 355 1.84 -33.99 -11.39
N THR A 356 1.79 -32.66 -11.14
CA THR A 356 3.01 -31.83 -11.07
C THR A 356 3.83 -32.05 -9.80
N ALA A 357 3.25 -32.64 -8.76
CA ALA A 357 3.95 -32.93 -7.50
C ALA A 357 4.65 -34.31 -7.50
N GLU A 358 4.30 -35.19 -8.46
CA GLU A 358 4.93 -36.52 -8.63
C GLU A 358 6.10 -36.50 -9.66
N GLU A 359 6.27 -35.45 -10.43
CA GLU A 359 7.44 -35.20 -11.29
C GLU A 359 8.54 -34.40 -10.54
#